data_5dd398bf163452a6d9a7a5c61acc42a3
#
_entry.id   5dd398bf163452a6d9a7a5c61acc42a3
#
_cell.length_a   1.000
_cell.length_b   1.000
_cell.length_c   1.000
_cell.angle_alpha   90.00
_cell.angle_beta   90.00
_cell.angle_gamma   90.00
#
_symmetry.space_group_name_H-M   'P 1'
#
loop_
_entity.id
_entity.type
_entity.pdbx_description
1 polymer ?
#
loop_
_entity_poly.entity_id
_entity_poly.type
_entity_poly.pdbx_seq_one_letter_code
_entity_poly.pdbx_strand_id
1 'polypeptide(L)'
;MQVVYFAVSNMFKHLRISFLMAFLASMVFDYQLAAAQTPDDIFRVDRINNLVAVVLFSFVILLYTKWAREGKPLFIRKIAGLDAVEEAVGRATEMGKPVLFVPGLQEIDEIETIAAISILGRVAKITAQYDTPLVVPVRYPMVLAAGQEVVEQAYVEMGKRDSYNKDIVRYVAGEQFAFTATVNGMMMRDRPAANIYMGAFFAESLLLAETGNAAGSIQIAGTARPEQLPFFIAACDYTLMGEELYAASAYLSHEPLMLGGLKGQDLMKIIIIALIIIGVILMTFDFGETYHDLFKAV
;
A
#
# COMPACT_ATOMS: atom_id res chain seq x y z
N MET A 1 28.08 -16.06 -24.65
CA MET A 1 27.48 -15.04 -23.78
C MET A 1 26.50 -15.62 -22.74
N GLN A 2 25.64 -16.60 -23.06
CA GLN A 2 24.69 -17.25 -22.12
C GLN A 2 25.38 -18.04 -20.98
N VAL A 3 26.49 -18.69 -21.20
CA VAL A 3 27.20 -19.49 -20.18
C VAL A 3 27.83 -18.62 -19.10
N VAL A 4 28.31 -17.43 -19.44
CA VAL A 4 28.89 -16.46 -18.49
C VAL A 4 27.76 -15.85 -17.63
N TYR A 5 26.58 -15.60 -18.21
CA TYR A 5 25.41 -15.08 -17.47
C TYR A 5 24.88 -16.09 -16.44
N PHE A 6 24.90 -17.39 -16.80
CA PHE A 6 24.46 -18.48 -15.90
C PHE A 6 25.45 -18.69 -14.74
N ALA A 7 26.76 -18.61 -15.02
CA ALA A 7 27.80 -18.72 -13.99
C ALA A 7 27.79 -17.55 -13.01
N VAL A 8 27.61 -16.31 -13.51
CA VAL A 8 27.50 -15.09 -12.69
C VAL A 8 26.21 -15.11 -11.85
N SER A 9 25.09 -15.55 -12.41
CA SER A 9 23.82 -15.70 -11.68
C SER A 9 23.92 -16.73 -10.54
N ASN A 10 24.58 -17.87 -10.78
CA ASN A 10 24.80 -18.88 -9.73
C ASN A 10 25.79 -18.40 -8.67
N MET A 11 26.86 -17.70 -9.07
CA MET A 11 27.81 -17.11 -8.11
C MET A 11 27.12 -16.10 -7.18
N PHE A 12 26.22 -15.26 -7.70
CA PHE A 12 25.43 -14.35 -6.86
C PHE A 12 24.41 -15.06 -5.98
N LYS A 13 23.84 -16.19 -6.42
CA LYS A 13 22.98 -17.04 -5.56
C LYS A 13 23.78 -17.63 -4.38
N HIS A 14 24.95 -18.18 -4.64
CA HIS A 14 25.83 -18.73 -3.59
C HIS A 14 26.34 -17.64 -2.64
N LEU A 15 26.70 -16.47 -3.16
CA LEU A 15 27.14 -15.33 -2.35
C LEU A 15 26.00 -14.84 -1.41
N ARG A 16 24.75 -14.83 -1.91
CA ARG A 16 23.56 -14.45 -1.12
C ARG A 16 23.26 -15.45 0.01
N ILE A 17 23.37 -16.75 -0.29
CA ILE A 17 23.15 -17.81 0.70
C ILE A 17 24.28 -17.79 1.73
N SER A 18 25.55 -17.65 1.31
CA SER A 18 26.68 -17.53 2.22
C SER A 18 26.62 -16.30 3.10
N PHE A 19 26.15 -15.17 2.58
CA PHE A 19 25.96 -13.94 3.38
C PHE A 19 24.82 -14.09 4.40
N LEU A 20 23.71 -14.74 4.02
CA LEU A 20 22.61 -15.04 4.94
C LEU A 20 23.05 -16.04 6.02
N MET A 21 23.81 -17.04 5.67
CA MET A 21 24.35 -18.03 6.63
C MET A 21 25.41 -17.41 7.56
N ALA A 22 26.28 -16.55 7.04
CA ALA A 22 27.26 -15.82 7.85
C ALA A 22 26.57 -14.83 8.79
N PHE A 23 25.49 -14.19 8.35
CA PHE A 23 24.70 -13.29 9.18
C PHE A 23 23.94 -14.04 10.29
N LEU A 24 23.34 -15.20 9.98
CA LEU A 24 22.72 -16.07 10.98
C LEU A 24 23.75 -16.64 11.95
N ALA A 25 24.94 -16.98 11.47
CA ALA A 25 26.04 -17.43 12.33
C ALA A 25 26.59 -16.31 13.23
N SER A 26 26.64 -15.05 12.76
CA SER A 26 27.03 -13.91 13.61
C SER A 26 25.98 -13.64 14.69
N MET A 27 24.68 -13.79 14.39
CA MET A 27 23.63 -13.69 15.40
C MET A 27 23.79 -14.69 16.55
N VAL A 28 24.18 -15.93 16.23
CA VAL A 28 24.42 -16.98 17.23
C VAL A 28 25.72 -16.73 18.02
N PHE A 29 26.76 -16.18 17.36
CA PHE A 29 28.04 -15.89 18.01
C PHE A 29 27.96 -14.68 18.95
N ASP A 30 27.26 -13.63 18.53
CA ASP A 30 27.05 -12.43 19.36
C ASP A 30 26.22 -12.73 20.61
N TYR A 31 25.33 -13.74 20.57
CA TYR A 31 24.56 -14.20 21.73
C TYR A 31 25.47 -14.74 22.87
N GLN A 32 26.55 -15.48 22.55
CA GLN A 32 27.48 -16.01 23.55
C GLN A 32 28.37 -14.92 24.17
N LEU A 33 28.69 -13.86 23.39
CA LEU A 33 29.44 -12.71 23.91
C LEU A 33 28.57 -11.84 24.82
N ALA A 34 27.30 -11.71 24.51
CA ALA A 34 26.34 -10.86 25.22
C ALA A 34 25.99 -11.41 26.62
N ALA A 35 26.07 -12.72 26.84
CA ALA A 35 25.79 -13.35 28.14
C ALA A 35 26.85 -13.07 29.20
N ALA A 36 27.95 -12.38 28.84
CA ALA A 36 29.11 -12.11 29.76
C ALA A 36 29.15 -10.67 30.29
N GLN A 37 28.16 -9.80 29.99
CA GLN A 37 28.19 -8.37 30.35
C GLN A 37 27.38 -8.01 31.59
N THR A 38 27.77 -6.93 32.26
CA THR A 38 27.18 -6.48 33.54
C THR A 38 26.01 -5.53 33.37
N PRO A 39 25.13 -5.32 34.40
CA PRO A 39 23.87 -4.59 34.28
C PRO A 39 23.92 -3.09 33.93
N ASP A 40 25.12 -2.49 33.93
CA ASP A 40 25.31 -1.05 33.76
C ASP A 40 25.62 -0.60 32.31
N ASP A 41 25.50 -1.50 31.33
CA ASP A 41 25.79 -1.17 29.94
C ASP A 41 24.68 -0.32 29.30
N ILE A 42 25.10 0.70 28.52
CA ILE A 42 24.23 1.62 27.75
C ILE A 42 23.33 0.86 26.79
N PHE A 43 23.72 -0.35 26.37
CA PHE A 43 22.93 -1.22 25.50
C PHE A 43 22.33 -2.40 26.25
N ARG A 44 21.03 -2.57 26.13
CA ARG A 44 20.34 -3.75 26.64
C ARG A 44 20.67 -4.95 25.75
N VAL A 45 21.61 -5.72 26.18
CA VAL A 45 22.14 -6.90 25.46
C VAL A 45 21.08 -7.99 25.31
N ASP A 46 20.12 -8.09 26.23
CA ASP A 46 18.95 -8.96 26.18
C ASP A 46 18.04 -8.70 24.95
N ARG A 47 18.19 -7.55 24.28
CA ARG A 47 17.39 -7.17 23.09
C ARG A 47 18.19 -7.01 21.80
N ILE A 48 19.42 -7.54 21.75
CA ILE A 48 20.27 -7.42 20.56
C ILE A 48 19.63 -8.05 19.33
N ASN A 49 18.82 -9.11 19.51
CA ASN A 49 18.07 -9.77 18.44
C ASN A 49 17.09 -8.82 17.75
N ASN A 50 16.44 -7.93 18.52
CA ASN A 50 15.55 -6.92 17.97
C ASN A 50 16.32 -5.88 17.15
N LEU A 51 17.50 -5.45 17.63
CA LEU A 51 18.36 -4.53 16.88
C LEU A 51 18.80 -5.14 15.55
N VAL A 52 19.26 -6.38 15.57
CA VAL A 52 19.67 -7.10 14.35
C VAL A 52 18.49 -7.26 13.39
N ALA A 53 17.31 -7.61 13.88
CA ALA A 53 16.10 -7.71 13.05
C ALA A 53 15.76 -6.37 12.39
N VAL A 54 15.82 -5.24 13.13
CA VAL A 54 15.57 -3.91 12.59
C VAL A 54 16.59 -3.52 11.52
N VAL A 55 17.88 -3.76 11.77
CA VAL A 55 18.96 -3.48 10.82
C VAL A 55 18.78 -4.30 9.53
N LEU A 56 18.48 -5.60 9.68
CA LEU A 56 18.24 -6.49 8.53
C LEU A 56 17.04 -6.02 7.71
N PHE A 57 15.93 -5.70 8.38
CA PHE A 57 14.70 -5.24 7.75
C PHE A 57 14.95 -3.94 6.96
N SER A 58 15.62 -2.97 7.60
CA SER A 58 15.98 -1.70 6.98
C SER A 58 16.91 -1.90 5.77
N PHE A 59 17.91 -2.76 5.90
CA PHE A 59 18.84 -3.07 4.81
C PHE A 59 18.12 -3.69 3.60
N VAL A 60 17.22 -4.63 3.83
CA VAL A 60 16.44 -5.28 2.76
C VAL A 60 15.58 -4.26 2.03
N ILE A 61 14.86 -3.39 2.75
CA ILE A 61 14.03 -2.34 2.14
C ILE A 61 14.90 -1.39 1.29
N LEU A 62 16.02 -0.91 1.83
CA LEU A 62 16.92 -0.01 1.13
C LEU A 62 17.52 -0.67 -0.12
N LEU A 63 17.86 -1.96 -0.05
CA LEU A 63 18.39 -2.72 -1.17
C LEU A 63 17.35 -2.84 -2.31
N TYR A 64 16.10 -3.19 -1.99
CA TYR A 64 15.04 -3.27 -3.00
C TYR A 64 14.67 -1.90 -3.56
N THR A 65 14.67 -0.87 -2.73
CA THR A 65 14.48 0.52 -3.19
C THR A 65 15.58 0.96 -4.15
N LYS A 66 16.84 0.61 -3.86
CA LYS A 66 17.94 0.85 -4.78
C LYS A 66 17.75 0.11 -6.10
N TRP A 67 17.36 -1.16 -6.08
CA TRP A 67 17.10 -1.93 -7.29
C TRP A 67 15.95 -1.37 -8.12
N ALA A 68 14.90 -0.89 -7.47
CA ALA A 68 13.81 -0.22 -8.14
C ALA A 68 14.27 1.08 -8.84
N ARG A 69 15.12 1.88 -8.17
CA ARG A 69 15.71 3.10 -8.77
C ARG A 69 16.64 2.79 -9.95
N GLU A 70 17.32 1.66 -9.93
CA GLU A 70 18.14 1.18 -11.04
C GLU A 70 17.32 0.63 -12.23
N GLY A 71 15.98 0.69 -12.14
CA GLY A 71 15.08 0.22 -13.20
C GLY A 71 15.01 -1.31 -13.33
N LYS A 72 15.41 -2.07 -12.31
CA LYS A 72 15.25 -3.53 -12.33
C LYS A 72 13.77 -3.89 -12.27
N PRO A 73 13.28 -4.80 -13.13
CA PRO A 73 11.88 -5.18 -13.15
C PRO A 73 11.54 -5.90 -11.84
N LEU A 74 10.78 -5.22 -10.99
CA LEU A 74 10.21 -5.80 -9.78
C LEU A 74 8.78 -6.26 -10.11
N PHE A 75 8.59 -7.58 -10.16
CA PHE A 75 7.26 -8.13 -10.44
C PHE A 75 6.31 -7.87 -9.28
N ILE A 76 5.23 -7.15 -9.55
CA ILE A 76 4.07 -7.03 -8.67
C ILE A 76 2.91 -7.76 -9.34
N ARG A 77 2.19 -8.58 -8.58
CA ARG A 77 0.99 -9.26 -9.08
C ARG A 77 -0.06 -8.21 -9.44
N LYS A 78 -0.64 -8.34 -10.62
CA LYS A 78 -1.77 -7.52 -11.04
C LYS A 78 -2.95 -7.72 -10.08
N ILE A 79 -3.54 -6.63 -9.64
CA ILE A 79 -4.64 -6.62 -8.67
C ILE A 79 -5.94 -6.46 -9.46
N ALA A 80 -6.87 -7.39 -9.29
CA ALA A 80 -8.16 -7.39 -10.02
C ALA A 80 -8.96 -6.10 -9.81
N GLY A 81 -8.90 -5.50 -8.62
CA GLY A 81 -9.58 -4.23 -8.35
C GLY A 81 -9.07 -3.04 -9.18
N LEU A 82 -7.86 -3.11 -9.74
CA LEU A 82 -7.35 -2.04 -10.64
C LEU A 82 -7.95 -2.12 -12.03
N ASP A 83 -8.18 -3.32 -12.55
CA ASP A 83 -8.89 -3.50 -13.82
C ASP A 83 -10.33 -3.02 -13.69
N ALA A 84 -10.95 -3.26 -12.54
CA ALA A 84 -12.28 -2.75 -12.24
C ALA A 84 -12.35 -1.22 -12.26
N VAL A 85 -11.30 -0.51 -11.83
CA VAL A 85 -11.24 0.96 -11.92
C VAL A 85 -11.26 1.42 -13.38
N GLU A 86 -10.47 0.79 -14.25
CA GLU A 86 -10.45 1.13 -15.68
C GLU A 86 -11.81 0.83 -16.36
N GLU A 87 -12.42 -0.30 -16.03
CA GLU A 87 -13.76 -0.66 -16.51
C GLU A 87 -14.84 0.32 -16.04
N ALA A 88 -14.81 0.69 -14.75
CA ALA A 88 -15.78 1.62 -14.17
C ALA A 88 -15.69 3.02 -14.79
N VAL A 89 -14.47 3.52 -15.04
CA VAL A 89 -14.28 4.80 -15.76
C VAL A 89 -14.74 4.68 -17.21
N GLY A 90 -14.46 3.57 -17.90
CA GLY A 90 -14.95 3.31 -19.24
C GLY A 90 -16.48 3.38 -19.31
N ARG A 91 -17.18 2.72 -18.41
CA ARG A 91 -18.66 2.79 -18.30
C ARG A 91 -19.15 4.19 -17.99
N ALA A 92 -18.46 4.93 -17.10
CA ALA A 92 -18.81 6.32 -16.81
C ALA A 92 -18.75 7.20 -18.07
N THR A 93 -17.72 6.98 -18.90
CA THR A 93 -17.56 7.64 -20.19
C THR A 93 -18.71 7.34 -21.14
N GLU A 94 -19.06 6.06 -21.31
CA GLU A 94 -20.16 5.62 -22.18
C GLU A 94 -21.52 6.18 -21.73
N MET A 95 -21.72 6.31 -20.42
CA MET A 95 -22.95 6.85 -19.84
C MET A 95 -22.99 8.38 -19.81
N GLY A 96 -21.89 9.06 -20.08
CA GLY A 96 -21.77 10.52 -19.92
C GLY A 96 -21.98 11.00 -18.48
N LYS A 97 -21.66 10.15 -17.49
CA LYS A 97 -21.85 10.43 -16.06
C LYS A 97 -20.51 10.62 -15.34
N PRO A 98 -20.49 11.36 -14.20
CA PRO A 98 -19.25 11.58 -13.49
C PRO A 98 -18.76 10.30 -12.75
N VAL A 99 -17.44 10.29 -12.51
CA VAL A 99 -16.78 9.43 -11.55
C VAL A 99 -16.61 10.22 -10.25
N LEU A 100 -17.03 9.64 -9.13
CA LEU A 100 -16.80 10.18 -7.79
C LEU A 100 -15.63 9.45 -7.15
N PHE A 101 -14.60 10.17 -6.70
CA PHE A 101 -13.45 9.61 -6.00
C PHE A 101 -13.33 10.22 -4.61
N VAL A 102 -13.34 9.39 -3.56
CA VAL A 102 -13.20 9.81 -2.16
C VAL A 102 -11.88 9.28 -1.61
N PRO A 103 -10.89 10.15 -1.32
CA PRO A 103 -9.55 9.73 -0.87
C PRO A 103 -9.47 9.45 0.64
N GLY A 104 -10.51 8.89 1.22
CA GLY A 104 -10.62 8.67 2.66
C GLY A 104 -10.93 9.95 3.46
N LEU A 105 -10.93 9.81 4.78
CA LEU A 105 -11.28 10.88 5.72
C LEU A 105 -10.13 11.29 6.64
N GLN A 106 -8.90 10.90 6.35
CA GLN A 106 -7.71 11.24 7.15
C GLN A 106 -6.85 12.31 6.48
N GLU A 107 -5.90 12.84 7.23
CA GLU A 107 -4.92 13.82 6.75
C GLU A 107 -3.85 13.18 5.87
N ILE A 108 -2.99 14.01 5.29
CA ILE A 108 -1.97 13.55 4.33
C ILE A 108 -0.81 12.79 4.99
N ASP A 109 -0.66 12.84 6.30
CA ASP A 109 0.32 12.09 7.08
C ASP A 109 -0.03 10.60 7.21
N GLU A 110 -1.28 10.22 6.98
CA GLU A 110 -1.69 8.82 6.94
C GLU A 110 -1.27 8.15 5.63
N ILE A 111 -0.61 7.00 5.75
CA ILE A 111 -0.10 6.23 4.60
C ILE A 111 -1.23 5.83 3.64
N GLU A 112 -2.41 5.53 4.17
CA GLU A 112 -3.59 5.19 3.37
C GLU A 112 -4.06 6.36 2.50
N THR A 113 -3.96 7.60 3.00
CA THR A 113 -4.30 8.82 2.25
C THR A 113 -3.28 9.06 1.13
N ILE A 114 -1.98 8.86 1.40
CA ILE A 114 -0.92 8.95 0.38
C ILE A 114 -1.17 7.92 -0.73
N ALA A 115 -1.50 6.68 -0.37
CA ALA A 115 -1.84 5.64 -1.33
C ALA A 115 -3.07 6.02 -2.17
N ALA A 116 -4.10 6.57 -1.54
CA ALA A 116 -5.31 7.03 -2.23
C ALA A 116 -5.02 8.16 -3.23
N ILE A 117 -4.19 9.15 -2.86
CA ILE A 117 -3.77 10.24 -3.76
C ILE A 117 -2.97 9.70 -4.96
N SER A 118 -2.11 8.71 -4.74
CA SER A 118 -1.38 8.06 -5.85
C SER A 118 -2.33 7.35 -6.83
N ILE A 119 -3.36 6.66 -6.31
CA ILE A 119 -4.40 6.03 -7.13
C ILE A 119 -5.24 7.10 -7.85
N LEU A 120 -5.58 8.21 -7.16
CA LEU A 120 -6.28 9.35 -7.76
C LEU A 120 -5.56 9.86 -9.01
N GLY A 121 -4.23 9.96 -8.98
CA GLY A 121 -3.44 10.37 -10.14
C GLY A 121 -3.67 9.48 -11.36
N ARG A 122 -3.79 8.16 -11.16
CA ARG A 122 -4.11 7.23 -12.25
C ARG A 122 -5.54 7.39 -12.74
N VAL A 123 -6.51 7.48 -11.83
CA VAL A 123 -7.91 7.71 -12.16
C VAL A 123 -8.06 9.01 -12.95
N ALA A 124 -7.39 10.08 -12.52
CA ALA A 124 -7.40 11.38 -13.19
C ALA A 124 -6.81 11.31 -14.61
N LYS A 125 -5.75 10.51 -14.83
CA LYS A 125 -5.21 10.28 -16.19
C LYS A 125 -6.24 9.61 -17.10
N ILE A 126 -6.91 8.57 -16.62
CA ILE A 126 -7.90 7.84 -17.39
C ILE A 126 -9.12 8.73 -17.69
N THR A 127 -9.63 9.45 -16.67
CA THR A 127 -10.78 10.37 -16.86
C THR A 127 -10.42 11.54 -17.78
N ALA A 128 -9.22 12.09 -17.68
CA ALA A 128 -8.74 13.11 -18.62
C ALA A 128 -8.62 12.58 -20.05
N GLN A 129 -8.13 11.36 -20.24
CA GLN A 129 -7.99 10.74 -21.55
C GLN A 129 -9.33 10.63 -22.29
N TYR A 130 -10.39 10.26 -21.57
CA TYR A 130 -11.73 10.04 -22.11
C TYR A 130 -12.69 11.21 -21.94
N ASP A 131 -12.21 12.38 -21.46
CA ASP A 131 -13.01 13.56 -21.14
C ASP A 131 -14.20 13.24 -20.19
N THR A 132 -14.02 12.27 -19.29
CA THR A 132 -15.03 11.88 -18.30
C THR A 132 -15.00 12.83 -17.11
N PRO A 133 -16.15 13.38 -16.66
CA PRO A 133 -16.17 14.25 -15.49
C PRO A 133 -15.70 13.53 -14.22
N LEU A 134 -14.74 14.13 -13.49
CA LEU A 134 -14.24 13.63 -12.23
C LEU A 134 -14.64 14.58 -11.09
N VAL A 135 -15.07 14.04 -9.96
CA VAL A 135 -15.43 14.79 -8.77
C VAL A 135 -14.72 14.18 -7.55
N VAL A 136 -13.94 14.98 -6.85
CA VAL A 136 -13.13 14.54 -5.71
C VAL A 136 -13.43 15.41 -4.49
N PRO A 137 -14.41 15.03 -3.66
CA PRO A 137 -14.67 15.70 -2.40
C PRO A 137 -13.58 15.34 -1.39
N VAL A 138 -13.05 16.32 -0.68
CA VAL A 138 -12.02 16.12 0.34
C VAL A 138 -12.39 16.81 1.65
N ARG A 139 -11.90 16.24 2.76
CA ARG A 139 -12.18 16.71 4.12
C ARG A 139 -11.13 17.69 4.65
N TYR A 140 -9.88 17.57 4.21
CA TYR A 140 -8.76 18.34 4.76
C TYR A 140 -8.10 19.24 3.72
N PRO A 141 -7.68 20.46 4.11
CA PRO A 141 -7.03 21.40 3.18
C PRO A 141 -5.71 20.90 2.59
N MET A 142 -4.92 20.11 3.35
CA MET A 142 -3.68 19.54 2.84
C MET A 142 -3.96 18.46 1.78
N VAL A 143 -5.00 17.65 1.98
CA VAL A 143 -5.45 16.66 0.99
C VAL A 143 -6.02 17.35 -0.26
N LEU A 144 -6.69 18.51 -0.08
CA LEU A 144 -7.14 19.36 -1.19
C LEU A 144 -5.97 19.81 -2.06
N ALA A 145 -4.93 20.38 -1.43
CA ALA A 145 -3.77 20.88 -2.16
C ALA A 145 -3.03 19.75 -2.91
N ALA A 146 -2.76 18.63 -2.24
CA ALA A 146 -2.11 17.47 -2.85
C ALA A 146 -2.97 16.86 -3.98
N GLY A 147 -4.29 16.76 -3.77
CA GLY A 147 -5.20 16.24 -4.77
C GLY A 147 -5.29 17.13 -6.01
N GLN A 148 -5.35 18.45 -5.83
CA GLN A 148 -5.35 19.40 -6.96
C GLN A 148 -4.06 19.31 -7.75
N GLU A 149 -2.90 19.25 -7.10
CA GLU A 149 -1.59 19.11 -7.75
C GLU A 149 -1.53 17.82 -8.60
N VAL A 150 -1.89 16.69 -8.01
CA VAL A 150 -1.84 15.38 -8.69
C VAL A 150 -2.82 15.31 -9.87
N VAL A 151 -4.03 15.86 -9.72
CA VAL A 151 -5.02 15.90 -10.81
C VAL A 151 -4.56 16.86 -11.91
N GLU A 152 -4.05 18.06 -11.58
CA GLU A 152 -3.50 19.00 -12.57
C GLU A 152 -2.37 18.36 -13.39
N GLN A 153 -1.42 17.71 -12.69
CA GLN A 153 -0.33 16.98 -13.34
C GLN A 153 -0.84 15.89 -14.28
N ALA A 154 -1.85 15.12 -13.86
CA ALA A 154 -2.46 14.08 -14.70
C ALA A 154 -3.06 14.66 -15.99
N TYR A 155 -3.78 15.78 -15.91
CA TYR A 155 -4.34 16.46 -17.07
C TYR A 155 -3.25 17.04 -17.99
N VAL A 156 -2.18 17.59 -17.43
CA VAL A 156 -1.02 18.08 -18.20
C VAL A 156 -0.34 16.94 -18.95
N GLU A 157 -0.10 15.80 -18.30
CA GLU A 157 0.53 14.62 -18.91
C GLU A 157 -0.33 14.04 -20.06
N MET A 158 -1.65 14.15 -19.96
CA MET A 158 -2.58 13.73 -21.02
C MET A 158 -2.76 14.79 -22.12
N GLY A 159 -2.08 15.93 -22.04
CA GLY A 159 -2.21 17.03 -23.01
C GLY A 159 -3.57 17.76 -22.94
N LYS A 160 -4.28 17.63 -21.82
CA LYS A 160 -5.64 18.18 -21.60
C LYS A 160 -5.64 19.32 -20.56
N ARG A 161 -4.57 20.11 -20.48
CA ARG A 161 -4.44 21.19 -19.49
C ARG A 161 -5.62 22.15 -19.51
N ASP A 162 -6.14 22.47 -20.69
CA ASP A 162 -7.24 23.43 -20.85
C ASP A 162 -8.58 22.88 -20.33
N SER A 163 -8.71 21.56 -20.17
CA SER A 163 -9.88 20.89 -19.58
C SER A 163 -9.79 20.77 -18.05
N TYR A 164 -8.63 21.09 -17.47
CA TYR A 164 -8.47 21.04 -16.01
C TYR A 164 -9.23 22.20 -15.34
N ASN A 165 -9.97 21.87 -14.29
CA ASN A 165 -10.62 22.83 -13.40
C ASN A 165 -10.29 22.47 -11.96
N LYS A 166 -9.89 23.47 -11.16
CA LYS A 166 -9.59 23.28 -9.72
C LYS A 166 -10.76 22.73 -8.92
N ASP A 167 -12.00 22.98 -9.37
CA ASP A 167 -13.21 22.51 -8.72
C ASP A 167 -13.44 20.98 -8.85
N ILE A 168 -12.63 20.29 -9.66
CA ILE A 168 -12.59 18.81 -9.69
C ILE A 168 -12.31 18.29 -8.30
N VAL A 169 -11.29 18.84 -7.62
CA VAL A 169 -10.97 18.52 -6.23
C VAL A 169 -11.44 19.67 -5.36
N ARG A 170 -12.38 19.40 -4.47
CA ARG A 170 -13.02 20.45 -3.68
C ARG A 170 -13.15 20.09 -2.20
N TYR A 171 -12.86 21.05 -1.36
CA TYR A 171 -13.14 20.95 0.07
C TYR A 171 -14.65 20.98 0.30
N VAL A 172 -15.14 20.08 1.16
CA VAL A 172 -16.56 19.92 1.44
C VAL A 172 -16.90 20.31 2.87
N ALA A 173 -16.36 19.59 3.85
CA ALA A 173 -16.58 19.86 5.27
C ALA A 173 -15.47 19.20 6.11
N GLY A 174 -15.08 19.84 7.22
CA GLY A 174 -14.07 19.30 8.14
C GLY A 174 -14.64 18.31 9.16
N GLU A 175 -15.95 18.35 9.40
CA GLU A 175 -16.61 17.40 10.31
C GLU A 175 -17.01 16.13 9.55
N GLN A 176 -16.79 14.97 10.15
CA GLN A 176 -16.93 13.64 9.53
C GLN A 176 -18.34 13.38 8.95
N PHE A 177 -19.38 13.58 9.76
CA PHE A 177 -20.75 13.30 9.30
C PHE A 177 -21.31 14.36 8.36
N ALA A 178 -20.89 15.63 8.52
CA ALA A 178 -21.22 16.69 7.56
C ALA A 178 -20.59 16.43 6.19
N PHE A 179 -19.34 15.95 6.16
CA PHE A 179 -18.68 15.49 4.94
C PHE A 179 -19.49 14.35 4.29
N THR A 180 -19.78 13.30 5.06
CA THR A 180 -20.51 12.12 4.59
C THR A 180 -21.91 12.50 4.05
N ALA A 181 -22.65 13.31 4.79
CA ALA A 181 -23.97 13.77 4.34
C ALA A 181 -23.90 14.55 3.02
N THR A 182 -22.87 15.40 2.86
CA THR A 182 -22.69 16.16 1.61
C THR A 182 -22.32 15.26 0.45
N VAL A 183 -21.40 14.29 0.66
CA VAL A 183 -21.02 13.31 -0.36
C VAL A 183 -22.20 12.44 -0.76
N ASN A 184 -23.00 11.98 0.21
CA ASN A 184 -24.24 11.25 -0.04
C ASN A 184 -25.24 12.08 -0.85
N GLY A 185 -25.36 13.38 -0.53
CA GLY A 185 -26.18 14.32 -1.31
C GLY A 185 -25.69 14.47 -2.76
N MET A 186 -24.37 14.47 -3.00
CA MET A 186 -23.80 14.47 -4.36
C MET A 186 -24.15 13.17 -5.10
N MET A 187 -23.99 12.01 -4.46
CA MET A 187 -24.32 10.71 -5.07
C MET A 187 -25.78 10.63 -5.50
N MET A 188 -26.70 11.06 -4.66
CA MET A 188 -28.14 11.01 -4.95
C MET A 188 -28.56 12.01 -6.03
N ARG A 189 -27.94 13.20 -6.06
CA ARG A 189 -28.27 14.24 -7.04
C ARG A 189 -27.63 13.98 -8.39
N ASP A 190 -26.31 13.72 -8.39
CA ASP A 190 -25.51 13.70 -9.61
C ASP A 190 -25.43 12.28 -10.22
N ARG A 191 -25.81 11.25 -9.43
CA ARG A 191 -25.85 9.83 -9.80
C ARG A 191 -24.63 9.40 -10.59
N PRO A 192 -23.43 9.45 -9.98
CA PRO A 192 -22.19 9.07 -10.64
C PRO A 192 -22.29 7.63 -11.16
N ALA A 193 -21.66 7.34 -12.30
CA ALA A 193 -21.63 5.98 -12.80
C ALA A 193 -20.72 5.08 -11.98
N ALA A 194 -19.65 5.67 -11.39
CA ALA A 194 -18.74 4.96 -10.53
C ALA A 194 -18.41 5.77 -9.28
N ASN A 195 -18.38 5.09 -8.14
CA ASN A 195 -17.87 5.60 -6.87
C ASN A 195 -16.59 4.83 -6.48
N ILE A 196 -15.53 5.55 -6.22
CA ILE A 196 -14.22 4.99 -5.87
C ILE A 196 -13.85 5.51 -4.47
N TYR A 197 -13.81 4.62 -3.49
CA TYR A 197 -13.45 4.91 -2.10
C TYR A 197 -12.08 4.35 -1.80
N MET A 198 -11.05 5.16 -1.66
CA MET A 198 -9.70 4.72 -1.39
C MET A 198 -9.11 5.45 -0.19
N GLY A 199 -8.56 4.72 0.78
CA GLY A 199 -7.93 5.33 1.95
C GLY A 199 -8.50 4.87 3.29
N ALA A 200 -8.30 5.69 4.33
CA ALA A 200 -8.81 5.41 5.67
C ALA A 200 -10.24 5.91 5.83
N PHE A 201 -11.11 5.03 6.27
CA PHE A 201 -12.52 5.28 6.59
C PHE A 201 -12.85 4.81 8.00
N PHE A 202 -14.00 5.24 8.52
CA PHE A 202 -14.54 4.87 9.82
C PHE A 202 -16.04 4.49 9.69
N ALA A 203 -16.86 4.90 10.65
CA ALA A 203 -18.28 4.54 10.68
C ALA A 203 -19.08 5.01 9.44
N GLU A 204 -18.60 6.01 8.73
CA GLU A 204 -19.23 6.51 7.49
C GLU A 204 -19.08 5.59 6.28
N SER A 205 -18.17 4.62 6.32
CA SER A 205 -17.95 3.69 5.20
C SER A 205 -19.23 3.00 4.75
N LEU A 206 -20.04 2.53 5.68
CA LEU A 206 -21.32 1.90 5.39
C LEU A 206 -22.32 2.90 4.78
N LEU A 207 -22.40 4.12 5.32
CA LEU A 207 -23.30 5.15 4.82
C LEU A 207 -22.97 5.56 3.37
N LEU A 208 -21.68 5.68 3.05
CA LEU A 208 -21.22 5.99 1.70
C LEU A 208 -21.53 4.84 0.73
N ALA A 209 -21.18 3.61 1.14
CA ALA A 209 -21.36 2.43 0.29
C ALA A 209 -22.84 2.12 0.03
N GLU A 210 -23.70 2.19 1.04
CA GLU A 210 -25.15 1.99 0.87
C GLU A 210 -25.79 3.08 -0.01
N THR A 211 -25.39 4.34 0.19
CA THR A 211 -25.90 5.44 -0.65
C THR A 211 -25.47 5.27 -2.12
N GLY A 212 -24.24 4.87 -2.36
CA GLY A 212 -23.73 4.61 -3.72
C GLY A 212 -24.45 3.44 -4.38
N ASN A 213 -24.77 2.37 -3.62
CA ASN A 213 -25.59 1.26 -4.11
C ASN A 213 -27.00 1.73 -4.46
N ALA A 214 -27.64 2.52 -3.60
CA ALA A 214 -28.96 3.10 -3.87
C ALA A 214 -28.98 4.05 -5.06
N ALA A 215 -27.88 4.76 -5.33
CA ALA A 215 -27.71 5.60 -6.52
C ALA A 215 -27.50 4.79 -7.82
N GLY A 216 -27.22 3.48 -7.72
CA GLY A 216 -26.98 2.57 -8.83
C GLY A 216 -25.61 2.74 -9.48
N SER A 217 -24.62 3.18 -8.71
CA SER A 217 -23.25 3.35 -9.13
C SER A 217 -22.46 2.05 -8.98
N ILE A 218 -21.49 1.80 -9.86
CA ILE A 218 -20.47 0.78 -9.65
C ILE A 218 -19.56 1.28 -8.51
N GLN A 219 -19.30 0.42 -7.53
CA GLN A 219 -18.57 0.81 -6.34
C GLN A 219 -17.27 0.02 -6.20
N ILE A 220 -16.16 0.76 -6.05
CA ILE A 220 -14.83 0.18 -5.83
C ILE A 220 -14.29 0.79 -4.55
N ALA A 221 -13.98 -0.04 -3.57
CA ALA A 221 -13.42 0.41 -2.31
C ALA A 221 -12.02 -0.15 -2.07
N GLY A 222 -11.21 0.57 -1.31
CA GLY A 222 -9.89 0.12 -0.86
C GLY A 222 -9.53 0.75 0.46
N THR A 223 -9.38 -0.07 1.50
CA THR A 223 -8.96 0.37 2.84
C THR A 223 -8.07 -0.67 3.50
N ALA A 224 -7.13 -0.20 4.32
CA ALA A 224 -6.33 -1.08 5.17
C ALA A 224 -6.93 -1.25 6.57
N ARG A 225 -8.05 -0.59 6.89
CA ARG A 225 -8.74 -0.66 8.19
C ARG A 225 -9.59 -1.93 8.29
N PRO A 226 -9.21 -2.94 9.09
CA PRO A 226 -9.93 -4.22 9.18
C PRO A 226 -11.39 -4.04 9.62
N GLU A 227 -11.65 -3.03 10.46
CA GLU A 227 -12.97 -2.75 11.01
C GLU A 227 -13.97 -2.28 9.94
N GLN A 228 -13.47 -1.72 8.82
CA GLN A 228 -14.29 -1.16 7.76
C GLN A 228 -14.44 -2.10 6.56
N LEU A 229 -13.54 -3.06 6.42
CA LEU A 229 -13.57 -4.03 5.32
C LEU A 229 -14.91 -4.77 5.17
N PRO A 230 -15.57 -5.28 6.25
CA PRO A 230 -16.84 -5.97 6.11
C PRO A 230 -17.94 -5.12 5.47
N PHE A 231 -17.98 -3.82 5.73
CA PHE A 231 -18.97 -2.91 5.16
C PHE A 231 -18.75 -2.70 3.66
N PHE A 232 -17.52 -2.50 3.24
CA PHE A 232 -17.18 -2.37 1.83
C PHE A 232 -17.35 -3.68 1.07
N ILE A 233 -16.97 -4.82 1.65
CA ILE A 233 -17.17 -6.13 1.02
C ILE A 233 -18.66 -6.43 0.80
N ALA A 234 -19.52 -6.01 1.74
CA ALA A 234 -20.95 -6.24 1.64
C ALA A 234 -21.67 -5.35 0.63
N ALA A 235 -21.20 -4.12 0.42
CA ALA A 235 -21.92 -3.10 -0.33
C ALA A 235 -21.22 -2.61 -1.62
N CYS A 236 -19.94 -2.95 -1.84
CA CYS A 236 -19.19 -2.57 -3.03
C CYS A 236 -18.99 -3.75 -3.98
N ASP A 237 -18.91 -3.47 -5.28
CA ASP A 237 -18.70 -4.49 -6.31
C ASP A 237 -17.28 -5.07 -6.27
N TYR A 238 -16.29 -4.22 -5.92
CA TYR A 238 -14.89 -4.61 -5.79
C TYR A 238 -14.28 -3.99 -4.55
N THR A 239 -13.48 -4.77 -3.82
CA THR A 239 -12.81 -4.29 -2.60
C THR A 239 -11.34 -4.70 -2.59
N LEU A 240 -10.45 -3.70 -2.49
CA LEU A 240 -9.02 -3.86 -2.22
C LEU A 240 -8.82 -3.98 -0.71
N MET A 241 -8.32 -5.11 -0.25
CA MET A 241 -8.24 -5.42 1.18
C MET A 241 -6.84 -5.20 1.75
N GLY A 242 -6.73 -4.36 2.76
CA GLY A 242 -5.49 -4.21 3.51
C GLY A 242 -4.30 -3.80 2.64
N GLU A 243 -3.34 -4.70 2.49
CA GLU A 243 -2.13 -4.45 1.71
C GLU A 243 -2.37 -4.26 0.21
N GLU A 244 -3.50 -4.71 -0.32
CA GLU A 244 -3.82 -4.52 -1.73
C GLU A 244 -3.97 -3.04 -2.09
N LEU A 245 -4.40 -2.19 -1.15
CA LEU A 245 -4.43 -0.74 -1.33
C LEU A 245 -3.02 -0.17 -1.61
N TYR A 246 -2.04 -0.57 -0.81
CA TYR A 246 -0.64 -0.13 -0.98
C TYR A 246 0.01 -0.74 -2.22
N ALA A 247 -0.29 -2.00 -2.49
CA ALA A 247 0.19 -2.67 -3.70
C ALA A 247 -0.40 -2.03 -4.97
N ALA A 248 -1.67 -1.64 -4.94
CA ALA A 248 -2.33 -0.90 -6.02
C ALA A 248 -1.66 0.47 -6.25
N SER A 249 -1.42 1.22 -5.18
CA SER A 249 -0.72 2.50 -5.23
C SER A 249 0.69 2.35 -5.84
N ALA A 250 1.48 1.38 -5.36
CA ALA A 250 2.83 1.12 -5.88
C ALA A 250 2.82 0.66 -7.35
N TYR A 251 1.83 -0.16 -7.74
CA TYR A 251 1.66 -0.64 -9.11
C TYR A 251 1.32 0.51 -10.09
N LEU A 252 0.46 1.44 -9.68
CA LEU A 252 -0.02 2.53 -10.52
C LEU A 252 0.97 3.70 -10.60
N SER A 253 1.64 4.03 -9.49
CA SER A 253 2.61 5.14 -9.45
C SER A 253 3.92 4.79 -10.13
N HIS A 254 4.30 3.51 -10.17
CA HIS A 254 5.63 3.04 -10.56
C HIS A 254 6.77 3.71 -9.79
N GLU A 255 6.48 4.30 -8.63
CA GLU A 255 7.48 4.96 -7.82
C GLU A 255 8.47 3.96 -7.21
N PRO A 256 9.79 4.14 -7.44
CA PRO A 256 10.80 3.20 -6.96
C PRO A 256 10.80 3.01 -5.44
N LEU A 257 10.42 4.05 -4.69
CA LEU A 257 10.36 3.98 -3.24
C LEU A 257 9.25 3.04 -2.77
N MET A 258 8.06 3.19 -3.35
CA MET A 258 6.89 2.34 -3.03
C MET A 258 7.11 0.90 -3.48
N LEU A 259 7.60 0.70 -4.71
CA LEU A 259 7.90 -0.63 -5.26
C LEU A 259 8.96 -1.38 -4.44
N GLY A 260 10.03 -0.69 -4.07
CA GLY A 260 11.11 -1.24 -3.26
C GLY A 260 10.66 -1.58 -1.85
N GLY A 261 9.90 -0.69 -1.22
CA GLY A 261 9.32 -0.92 0.11
C GLY A 261 8.42 -2.15 0.15
N LEU A 262 7.48 -2.25 -0.79
CA LEU A 262 6.55 -3.40 -0.90
C LEU A 262 7.31 -4.72 -1.09
N LYS A 263 8.28 -4.77 -2.02
CA LYS A 263 9.07 -5.99 -2.26
C LYS A 263 10.01 -6.35 -1.11
N GLY A 264 10.55 -5.36 -0.43
CA GLY A 264 11.32 -5.58 0.80
C GLY A 264 10.47 -6.22 1.90
N GLN A 265 9.24 -5.73 2.09
CA GLN A 265 8.29 -6.33 3.03
C GLN A 265 7.89 -7.76 2.65
N ASP A 266 7.62 -8.05 1.38
CA ASP A 266 7.29 -9.39 0.90
C ASP A 266 8.40 -10.39 1.24
N LEU A 267 9.67 -10.03 1.00
CA LEU A 267 10.79 -10.90 1.34
C LEU A 267 10.89 -11.13 2.86
N MET A 268 10.72 -10.08 3.65
CA MET A 268 10.78 -10.21 5.13
C MET A 268 9.64 -11.07 5.67
N LYS A 269 8.44 -10.98 5.12
CA LYS A 269 7.32 -11.88 5.48
C LYS A 269 7.67 -13.34 5.20
N ILE A 270 8.26 -13.62 4.04
CA ILE A 270 8.71 -14.99 3.70
C ILE A 270 9.75 -15.49 4.71
N ILE A 271 10.72 -14.65 5.09
CA ILE A 271 11.74 -14.99 6.09
C ILE A 271 11.09 -15.28 7.45
N ILE A 272 10.18 -14.43 7.91
CA ILE A 272 9.48 -14.61 9.18
C ILE A 272 8.66 -15.91 9.17
N ILE A 273 7.89 -16.16 8.10
CA ILE A 273 7.10 -17.39 7.96
C ILE A 273 8.02 -18.62 7.98
N ALA A 274 9.15 -18.58 7.27
CA ALA A 274 10.12 -19.68 7.28
C ALA A 274 10.70 -19.93 8.67
N LEU A 275 11.04 -18.88 9.41
CA LEU A 275 11.52 -18.98 10.79
C LEU A 275 10.47 -19.58 11.72
N ILE A 276 9.19 -19.18 11.59
CA ILE A 276 8.10 -19.75 12.37
C ILE A 276 7.95 -21.25 12.07
N ILE A 277 7.95 -21.64 10.81
CA ILE A 277 7.81 -23.06 10.40
C ILE A 277 9.00 -23.86 10.94
N ILE A 278 10.22 -23.39 10.77
CA ILE A 278 11.43 -24.04 11.29
C ILE A 278 11.33 -24.18 12.82
N GLY A 279 10.93 -23.12 13.52
CA GLY A 279 10.76 -23.15 14.96
C GLY A 279 9.75 -24.19 15.43
N VAL A 280 8.59 -24.25 14.78
CA VAL A 280 7.57 -25.28 15.09
C VAL A 280 8.11 -26.68 14.87
N ILE A 281 8.83 -26.93 13.79
CA ILE A 281 9.45 -28.23 13.50
C ILE A 281 10.47 -28.59 14.59
N LEU A 282 11.38 -27.69 14.92
CA LEU A 282 12.42 -27.92 15.94
C LEU A 282 11.81 -28.18 17.31
N MET A 283 10.77 -27.44 17.71
CA MET A 283 10.06 -27.65 18.96
C MET A 283 9.34 -29.00 18.99
N THR A 284 8.79 -29.45 17.85
CA THR A 284 8.05 -30.72 17.76
C THR A 284 8.99 -31.94 17.91
N PHE A 285 10.24 -31.82 17.45
CA PHE A 285 11.23 -32.89 17.50
C PHE A 285 12.19 -32.81 18.70
N ASP A 286 11.87 -32.02 19.71
CA ASP A 286 12.65 -31.82 20.96
C ASP A 286 14.03 -31.19 20.78
N PHE A 287 14.28 -30.56 19.62
CA PHE A 287 15.46 -29.74 19.38
C PHE A 287 15.22 -28.25 19.72
N GLY A 288 14.16 -27.95 20.48
CA GLY A 288 13.65 -26.61 20.65
C GLY A 288 14.39 -25.74 21.66
N GLU A 289 15.20 -26.29 22.56
CA GLU A 289 15.85 -25.49 23.61
C GLU A 289 16.73 -24.39 23.03
N THR A 290 17.57 -24.71 22.05
CA THR A 290 18.46 -23.73 21.38
C THR A 290 17.67 -22.66 20.61
N TYR A 291 16.54 -23.03 20.00
CA TYR A 291 15.68 -22.11 19.28
C TYR A 291 14.91 -21.19 20.24
N HIS A 292 14.43 -21.74 21.34
CA HIS A 292 13.75 -20.99 22.39
C HIS A 292 14.68 -19.93 23.00
N ASP A 293 15.93 -20.29 23.29
CA ASP A 293 16.93 -19.39 23.86
C ASP A 293 17.32 -18.24 22.89
N LEU A 294 17.27 -18.50 21.57
CA LEU A 294 17.52 -17.46 20.55
C LEU A 294 16.45 -16.36 20.58
N PHE A 295 15.21 -16.67 20.93
CA PHE A 295 14.07 -15.73 20.95
C PHE A 295 13.60 -15.36 22.35
N LYS A 296 14.22 -15.93 23.40
CA LYS A 296 13.90 -15.58 24.77
C LYS A 296 14.35 -14.15 25.05
N ALA A 297 13.38 -13.23 25.21
CA ALA A 297 13.66 -11.97 25.86
C ALA A 297 13.84 -12.29 27.35
N VAL A 298 15.05 -12.20 27.83
CA VAL A 298 15.35 -12.35 29.25
C VAL A 298 14.88 -11.11 30.00
#